data_2b0f6b951ae4976962bdb641ff483095
#
_entry.id   2b0f6b951ae4976962bdb641ff483095
#
_cell.length_a   1.000
_cell.length_b   1.000
_cell.length_c   1.000
_cell.angle_alpha   90.00
_cell.angle_beta   90.00
_cell.angle_gamma   90.00
#
_symmetry.space_group_name_H-M   'P 1'
#
loop_
_entity.id
_entity.type
_entity.pdbx_description
1 polymer ?
#
loop_
_entity_poly.entity_id
_entity_poly.type
_entity_poly.pdbx_seq_one_letter_code
_entity_poly.pdbx_strand_id
1 'polypeptide(L)'
;MQAQKLEKSLLWEISGNGLEKSSYLFGTIHMTCDASLDDNIKIALDNTTLLVLELDMDDPNMQTEMMKGIYMKDGKTIKDLVNEEDYELLGAFLKEEIGMPITMVGNIKPFFLTAMMYPKLLNCTVQSFENELIKVAHEQEEEVLGLETIEEQLNVFEAIPYEDQVTDLLRSAKDNMAYDKETFQKMLELYDAKDLEGLNTMMMEDKNLSTTKHKDVMLDNRNENWIEKIEGFSKKQATFFGVGAAHLPGDNGVINLLRKKGYTVKAVL
;
A
#
# COMPACT_ATOMS: atom_id res chain seq x y z
N MET A 1 -6.73 8.68 24.71
CA MET A 1 -7.85 7.73 24.61
C MET A 1 -7.37 6.60 23.71
N GLN A 2 -7.52 5.37 24.17
CA GLN A 2 -7.16 4.21 23.32
C GLN A 2 -8.16 4.16 22.14
N ALA A 3 -7.68 3.88 20.91
CA ALA A 3 -8.54 3.77 19.75
C ALA A 3 -9.64 2.73 20.00
N GLN A 4 -10.86 3.03 19.56
CA GLN A 4 -11.97 2.08 19.66
C GLN A 4 -11.68 0.89 18.73
N LYS A 5 -11.83 -0.34 19.23
CA LYS A 5 -11.67 -1.55 18.41
C LYS A 5 -12.56 -1.46 17.18
N LEU A 6 -11.98 -1.71 16.02
CA LEU A 6 -12.68 -1.65 14.74
C LEU A 6 -13.54 -2.91 14.52
N GLU A 7 -14.67 -2.73 13.86
CA GLU A 7 -15.49 -3.81 13.33
C GLU A 7 -14.76 -4.48 12.15
N LYS A 8 -15.09 -5.73 11.88
CA LYS A 8 -14.51 -6.47 10.73
C LYS A 8 -15.13 -5.99 9.43
N SER A 9 -14.54 -4.97 8.85
CA SER A 9 -14.88 -4.43 7.55
C SER A 9 -13.68 -3.78 6.89
N LEU A 10 -13.62 -3.85 5.56
CA LEU A 10 -12.68 -3.10 4.74
C LEU A 10 -13.31 -1.81 4.20
N LEU A 11 -14.65 -1.71 4.19
CA LEU A 11 -15.40 -0.54 3.69
C LEU A 11 -15.99 0.27 4.84
N TRP A 12 -15.78 1.59 4.81
CA TRP A 12 -16.18 2.52 5.86
C TRP A 12 -16.87 3.73 5.27
N GLU A 13 -18.03 4.12 5.82
CA GLU A 13 -18.74 5.32 5.46
C GLU A 13 -18.22 6.51 6.27
N ILE A 14 -17.89 7.61 5.59
CA ILE A 14 -17.49 8.90 6.17
C ILE A 14 -18.67 9.86 6.05
N SER A 15 -19.19 10.34 7.20
CA SER A 15 -20.34 11.23 7.24
C SER A 15 -20.25 12.24 8.37
N GLY A 16 -21.21 13.16 8.45
CA GLY A 16 -21.24 14.20 9.47
C GLY A 16 -20.26 15.34 9.19
N ASN A 17 -19.92 16.13 10.22
CA ASN A 17 -18.99 17.28 10.15
C ASN A 17 -19.24 18.23 8.98
N GLY A 18 -20.53 18.44 8.61
CA GLY A 18 -20.95 19.36 7.54
C GLY A 18 -20.91 18.78 6.13
N LEU A 19 -20.68 17.49 5.94
CA LEU A 19 -20.80 16.83 4.64
C LEU A 19 -22.28 16.76 4.24
N GLU A 20 -22.58 17.14 2.99
CA GLU A 20 -23.93 17.03 2.41
C GLU A 20 -24.26 15.60 2.01
N LYS A 21 -23.28 14.85 1.57
CA LYS A 21 -23.35 13.43 1.21
C LYS A 21 -22.23 12.67 1.88
N SER A 22 -22.45 11.39 2.11
CA SER A 22 -21.41 10.50 2.60
C SER A 22 -20.34 10.25 1.54
N SER A 23 -19.10 10.08 1.98
CA SER A 23 -18.00 9.52 1.21
C SER A 23 -17.67 8.14 1.77
N TYR A 24 -16.86 7.36 1.07
CA TYR A 24 -16.49 6.02 1.49
C TYR A 24 -14.98 5.85 1.49
N LEU A 25 -14.48 5.05 2.42
CA LEU A 25 -13.07 4.69 2.55
C LEU A 25 -12.97 3.17 2.50
N PHE A 26 -12.22 2.65 1.55
CA PHE A 26 -12.03 1.23 1.33
C PHE A 26 -10.55 0.85 1.47
N GLY A 27 -10.29 -0.18 2.30
CA GLY A 27 -8.96 -0.75 2.46
C GLY A 27 -8.66 -1.74 1.35
N THR A 28 -7.73 -1.40 0.46
CA THR A 28 -7.30 -2.25 -0.66
C THR A 28 -6.13 -3.16 -0.26
N ILE A 29 -5.86 -4.14 -1.11
CA ILE A 29 -4.61 -4.88 -1.16
C ILE A 29 -4.14 -4.95 -2.60
N HIS A 30 -2.87 -4.57 -2.83
CA HIS A 30 -2.34 -4.39 -4.19
C HIS A 30 -2.25 -5.68 -5.02
N MET A 31 -2.15 -6.83 -4.35
CA MET A 31 -1.99 -8.13 -5.01
C MET A 31 -2.81 -9.19 -4.27
N THR A 32 -3.73 -9.80 -4.99
CA THR A 32 -4.57 -10.90 -4.52
C THR A 32 -4.89 -11.85 -5.67
N CYS A 33 -5.47 -13.01 -5.35
CA CYS A 33 -6.03 -13.94 -6.35
C CYS A 33 -7.47 -13.59 -6.75
N ASP A 34 -8.16 -12.80 -5.93
CA ASP A 34 -9.53 -12.35 -6.18
C ASP A 34 -9.70 -10.90 -5.69
N ALA A 35 -9.87 -9.99 -6.62
CA ALA A 35 -10.17 -8.59 -6.38
C ALA A 35 -11.64 -8.26 -6.74
N SER A 36 -12.54 -9.25 -6.72
CA SER A 36 -13.95 -9.01 -7.00
C SER A 36 -14.57 -8.05 -5.95
N LEU A 37 -15.30 -7.07 -6.46
CA LEU A 37 -15.99 -6.09 -5.64
C LEU A 37 -17.31 -6.68 -5.16
N ASP A 38 -17.52 -6.75 -3.85
CA ASP A 38 -18.79 -7.16 -3.27
C ASP A 38 -19.90 -6.11 -3.51
N ASP A 39 -21.15 -6.46 -3.21
CA ASP A 39 -22.31 -5.62 -3.49
C ASP A 39 -22.26 -4.31 -2.67
N ASN A 40 -21.72 -4.32 -1.44
CA ASN A 40 -21.60 -3.13 -0.63
C ASN A 40 -20.59 -2.14 -1.23
N ILE A 41 -19.48 -2.63 -1.79
CA ILE A 41 -18.47 -1.81 -2.47
C ILE A 41 -19.09 -1.19 -3.74
N LYS A 42 -19.83 -1.98 -4.54
CA LYS A 42 -20.52 -1.47 -5.74
C LYS A 42 -21.55 -0.40 -5.41
N ILE A 43 -22.37 -0.64 -4.38
CA ILE A 43 -23.35 0.36 -3.91
C ILE A 43 -22.65 1.64 -3.41
N ALA A 44 -21.50 1.53 -2.76
CA ALA A 44 -20.73 2.67 -2.31
C ALA A 44 -20.18 3.47 -3.52
N LEU A 45 -19.65 2.77 -4.54
CA LEU A 45 -19.22 3.40 -5.80
C LEU A 45 -20.39 4.10 -6.52
N ASP A 46 -21.56 3.47 -6.63
CA ASP A 46 -22.76 4.06 -7.24
C ASP A 46 -23.27 5.32 -6.50
N ASN A 47 -22.90 5.49 -5.23
CA ASN A 47 -23.26 6.66 -4.41
C ASN A 47 -22.20 7.77 -4.40
N THR A 48 -21.08 7.58 -5.10
CA THR A 48 -19.99 8.56 -5.23
C THR A 48 -19.91 9.10 -6.65
N THR A 49 -19.08 10.09 -6.89
CA THR A 49 -18.90 10.73 -8.20
C THR A 49 -17.42 11.02 -8.48
N LEU A 50 -16.54 10.46 -7.68
CA LEU A 50 -15.09 10.61 -7.79
C LEU A 50 -14.41 9.42 -7.12
N LEU A 51 -13.45 8.82 -7.80
CA LEU A 51 -12.54 7.84 -7.21
C LEU A 51 -11.22 8.53 -6.85
N VAL A 52 -10.77 8.34 -5.61
CA VAL A 52 -9.46 8.83 -5.16
C VAL A 52 -8.67 7.66 -4.59
N LEU A 53 -7.52 7.37 -5.17
CA LEU A 53 -6.59 6.35 -4.72
C LEU A 53 -5.39 6.97 -3.99
N GLU A 54 -4.42 6.17 -3.57
CA GLU A 54 -3.16 6.70 -3.04
C GLU A 54 -2.44 7.54 -4.10
N LEU A 55 -2.38 7.02 -5.32
CA LEU A 55 -1.84 7.70 -6.51
C LEU A 55 -2.92 7.83 -7.57
N ASP A 56 -2.78 8.81 -8.44
CA ASP A 56 -3.50 8.90 -9.70
C ASP A 56 -2.97 7.81 -10.65
N MET A 57 -3.59 6.62 -10.56
CA MET A 57 -3.08 5.42 -11.22
C MET A 57 -3.44 5.33 -12.71
N ASP A 58 -4.32 6.18 -13.22
CA ASP A 58 -4.63 6.29 -14.64
C ASP A 58 -3.94 7.48 -15.34
N ASP A 59 -3.07 8.22 -14.62
CA ASP A 59 -2.18 9.22 -15.24
C ASP A 59 -1.25 8.53 -16.25
N PRO A 60 -1.30 8.91 -17.54
CA PRO A 60 -0.45 8.32 -18.58
C PRO A 60 1.05 8.48 -18.31
N ASN A 61 1.46 9.41 -17.47
CA ASN A 61 2.87 9.63 -17.12
C ASN A 61 3.32 8.79 -15.92
N MET A 62 2.42 8.16 -15.18
CA MET A 62 2.68 7.44 -13.93
C MET A 62 3.86 6.46 -14.06
N GLN A 63 3.84 5.60 -15.09
CA GLN A 63 4.90 4.61 -15.30
C GLN A 63 6.26 5.27 -15.53
N THR A 64 6.30 6.35 -16.31
CA THR A 64 7.54 7.08 -16.62
C THR A 64 8.12 7.75 -15.38
N GLU A 65 7.28 8.40 -14.57
CA GLU A 65 7.71 9.05 -13.33
C GLU A 65 8.16 8.03 -12.29
N MET A 66 7.43 6.93 -12.13
CA MET A 66 7.80 5.83 -11.23
C MET A 66 9.20 5.29 -11.60
N MET A 67 9.46 5.03 -12.89
CA MET A 67 10.75 4.51 -13.36
C MET A 67 11.94 5.43 -13.05
N LYS A 68 11.73 6.75 -12.95
CA LYS A 68 12.80 7.68 -12.58
C LYS A 68 13.23 7.53 -11.12
N GLY A 69 12.31 7.14 -10.24
CA GLY A 69 12.52 7.12 -8.80
C GLY A 69 12.90 5.77 -8.20
N ILE A 70 12.91 4.68 -8.97
CA ILE A 70 13.25 3.35 -8.42
C ILE A 70 14.74 3.15 -8.15
N TYR A 71 15.60 3.99 -8.72
CA TYR A 71 17.05 3.84 -8.59
C TYR A 71 17.58 4.48 -7.30
N MET A 72 18.63 3.88 -6.73
CA MET A 72 19.37 4.48 -5.63
C MET A 72 20.08 5.75 -6.09
N LYS A 73 20.15 6.76 -5.21
CA LYS A 73 20.82 8.04 -5.48
C LYS A 73 22.35 7.91 -5.42
N ASP A 74 23.02 8.93 -5.89
CA ASP A 74 24.48 9.11 -5.82
C ASP A 74 25.28 7.95 -6.44
N GLY A 75 24.70 7.23 -7.40
CA GLY A 75 25.34 6.09 -8.07
C GLY A 75 25.56 4.88 -7.18
N LYS A 76 24.93 4.82 -6.00
CA LYS A 76 24.98 3.65 -5.10
C LYS A 76 24.43 2.39 -5.78
N THR A 77 24.99 1.27 -5.39
CA THR A 77 24.58 -0.06 -5.83
C THR A 77 24.52 -1.03 -4.64
N ILE A 78 23.88 -2.17 -4.81
CA ILE A 78 23.88 -3.25 -3.80
C ILE A 78 25.31 -3.62 -3.38
N LYS A 79 26.28 -3.55 -4.30
CA LYS A 79 27.67 -3.86 -4.01
C LYS A 79 28.30 -2.95 -2.96
N ASP A 80 27.81 -1.72 -2.84
CA ASP A 80 28.27 -0.74 -1.84
C ASP A 80 27.64 -0.98 -0.45
N LEU A 81 26.60 -1.81 -0.36
CA LEU A 81 25.79 -2.03 0.84
C LEU A 81 26.09 -3.38 1.54
N VAL A 82 26.72 -4.32 0.84
CA VAL A 82 26.93 -5.68 1.34
C VAL A 82 28.38 -6.15 1.13
N ASN A 83 28.80 -7.18 1.85
CA ASN A 83 30.08 -7.86 1.61
C ASN A 83 30.03 -8.74 0.33
N GLU A 84 31.17 -9.26 -0.11
CA GLU A 84 31.27 -10.04 -1.35
C GLU A 84 30.43 -11.33 -1.30
N GLU A 85 30.40 -12.04 -0.16
CA GLU A 85 29.62 -13.28 0.00
C GLU A 85 28.11 -13.01 -0.15
N ASP A 86 27.60 -11.98 0.53
CA ASP A 86 26.20 -11.57 0.41
C ASP A 86 25.88 -11.02 -0.99
N TYR A 87 26.85 -10.37 -1.66
CA TYR A 87 26.66 -9.90 -3.04
C TYR A 87 26.53 -11.06 -4.04
N GLU A 88 27.36 -12.11 -3.91
CA GLU A 88 27.26 -13.31 -4.72
C GLU A 88 25.93 -14.05 -4.47
N LEU A 89 25.53 -14.19 -3.20
CA LEU A 89 24.23 -14.77 -2.83
C LEU A 89 23.06 -14.02 -3.48
N LEU A 90 23.03 -12.69 -3.35
CA LEU A 90 22.01 -11.86 -3.97
C LEU A 90 22.04 -11.94 -5.49
N GLY A 91 23.23 -12.06 -6.09
CA GLY A 91 23.38 -12.21 -7.54
C GLY A 91 22.75 -13.50 -8.06
N ALA A 92 22.95 -14.62 -7.36
CA ALA A 92 22.33 -15.90 -7.69
C ALA A 92 20.80 -15.84 -7.49
N PHE A 93 20.35 -15.31 -6.36
CA PHE A 93 18.95 -15.20 -5.99
C PHE A 93 18.16 -14.31 -6.96
N LEU A 94 18.62 -13.10 -7.27
CA LEU A 94 17.95 -12.19 -8.20
C LEU A 94 17.89 -12.77 -9.62
N LYS A 95 18.93 -13.47 -10.06
CA LYS A 95 18.92 -14.15 -11.34
C LYS A 95 17.88 -15.27 -11.42
N GLU A 96 17.69 -16.01 -10.34
CA GLU A 96 16.68 -17.06 -10.24
C GLU A 96 15.27 -16.45 -10.15
N GLU A 97 15.07 -15.45 -9.28
CA GLU A 97 13.76 -14.93 -8.96
C GLU A 97 13.23 -13.93 -9.99
N ILE A 98 14.04 -13.02 -10.50
CA ILE A 98 13.58 -12.01 -11.47
C ILE A 98 14.19 -12.17 -12.88
N GLY A 99 15.06 -13.17 -13.07
CA GLY A 99 15.65 -13.48 -14.37
C GLY A 99 16.74 -12.51 -14.82
N MET A 100 17.16 -11.56 -13.97
CA MET A 100 18.13 -10.53 -14.32
C MET A 100 19.41 -10.63 -13.46
N PRO A 101 20.60 -10.46 -14.06
CA PRO A 101 21.83 -10.45 -13.29
C PRO A 101 21.92 -9.19 -12.41
N ILE A 102 22.49 -9.32 -11.22
CA ILE A 102 22.65 -8.22 -10.26
C ILE A 102 23.40 -7.01 -10.85
N THR A 103 24.28 -7.23 -11.82
CA THR A 103 25.00 -6.15 -12.53
C THR A 103 24.06 -5.23 -13.33
N MET A 104 22.85 -5.68 -13.68
CA MET A 104 21.86 -4.87 -14.39
C MET A 104 20.86 -4.19 -13.47
N VAL A 105 20.60 -4.79 -12.30
CA VAL A 105 19.54 -4.32 -11.39
C VAL A 105 20.08 -3.84 -10.05
N GLY A 106 21.37 -3.95 -9.80
CA GLY A 106 21.98 -3.65 -8.51
C GLY A 106 21.97 -2.17 -8.12
N ASN A 107 21.58 -1.27 -9.00
CA ASN A 107 21.33 0.15 -8.72
C ASN A 107 19.85 0.46 -8.40
N ILE A 108 18.95 -0.52 -8.50
CA ILE A 108 17.56 -0.40 -8.08
C ILE A 108 17.51 -0.46 -6.54
N LYS A 109 16.68 0.36 -5.91
CA LYS A 109 16.45 0.29 -4.46
C LYS A 109 16.01 -1.13 -4.06
N PRO A 110 16.59 -1.73 -3.03
CA PRO A 110 16.30 -3.14 -2.67
C PRO A 110 14.82 -3.40 -2.39
N PHE A 111 14.09 -2.42 -1.87
CA PHE A 111 12.64 -2.50 -1.69
C PHE A 111 11.90 -2.88 -2.98
N PHE A 112 12.21 -2.20 -4.10
CA PHE A 112 11.55 -2.51 -5.38
C PHE A 112 11.95 -3.87 -5.94
N LEU A 113 13.20 -4.32 -5.72
CA LEU A 113 13.60 -5.67 -6.10
C LEU A 113 12.80 -6.73 -5.33
N THR A 114 12.58 -6.52 -4.04
CA THR A 114 11.71 -7.39 -3.22
C THR A 114 10.27 -7.36 -3.74
N ALA A 115 9.72 -6.17 -4.01
CA ALA A 115 8.35 -6.03 -4.53
C ALA A 115 8.14 -6.74 -5.88
N MET A 116 9.15 -6.76 -6.76
CA MET A 116 9.09 -7.46 -8.06
C MET A 116 8.94 -8.98 -7.92
N MET A 117 9.32 -9.55 -6.78
CA MET A 117 9.23 -11.00 -6.54
C MET A 117 7.88 -11.42 -5.94
N TYR A 118 7.17 -10.53 -5.26
CA TYR A 118 5.93 -10.85 -4.55
C TYR A 118 4.82 -11.46 -5.41
N PRO A 119 4.63 -11.09 -6.70
CA PRO A 119 3.67 -11.78 -7.56
C PRO A 119 3.85 -13.30 -7.63
N LYS A 120 5.08 -13.81 -7.46
CA LYS A 120 5.36 -15.24 -7.44
C LYS A 120 4.92 -15.96 -6.16
N LEU A 121 4.67 -15.21 -5.08
CA LEU A 121 4.14 -15.77 -3.83
C LEU A 121 2.68 -16.21 -3.98
N LEU A 122 1.98 -15.67 -4.97
CA LEU A 122 0.64 -16.07 -5.35
C LEU A 122 0.67 -17.23 -6.37
N ASN A 123 -0.16 -18.25 -6.15
CA ASN A 123 -0.31 -19.39 -7.07
C ASN A 123 -1.49 -19.18 -8.04
N CYS A 124 -1.72 -17.96 -8.49
CA CYS A 124 -2.84 -17.56 -9.33
C CYS A 124 -2.48 -16.39 -10.24
N THR A 125 -3.38 -15.99 -11.12
CA THR A 125 -3.28 -14.72 -11.84
C THR A 125 -3.48 -13.58 -10.84
N VAL A 126 -2.48 -12.70 -10.73
CA VAL A 126 -2.53 -11.56 -9.82
C VAL A 126 -3.62 -10.58 -10.26
N GLN A 127 -4.44 -10.17 -9.31
CA GLN A 127 -5.45 -9.13 -9.43
C GLN A 127 -5.17 -8.00 -8.44
N SER A 128 -5.71 -6.81 -8.68
CA SER A 128 -5.57 -5.63 -7.83
C SER A 128 -6.94 -4.97 -7.67
N PHE A 129 -7.29 -4.62 -6.44
CA PHE A 129 -8.51 -3.87 -6.16
C PHE A 129 -8.48 -2.48 -6.82
N GLU A 130 -7.31 -1.83 -6.85
CA GLU A 130 -7.16 -0.54 -7.51
C GLU A 130 -7.57 -0.61 -9.00
N ASN A 131 -7.14 -1.66 -9.70
CA ASN A 131 -7.51 -1.84 -11.12
C ASN A 131 -9.00 -2.08 -11.30
N GLU A 132 -9.65 -2.85 -10.43
CA GLU A 132 -11.10 -3.08 -10.50
C GLU A 132 -11.89 -1.80 -10.14
N LEU A 133 -11.42 -1.00 -9.17
CA LEU A 133 -12.02 0.29 -8.84
C LEU A 133 -11.93 1.28 -10.01
N ILE A 134 -10.75 1.41 -10.65
CA ILE A 134 -10.53 2.27 -11.82
C ILE A 134 -11.45 1.85 -12.98
N LYS A 135 -11.59 0.55 -13.21
CA LYS A 135 -12.48 0.04 -14.24
C LYS A 135 -13.94 0.47 -14.01
N VAL A 136 -14.42 0.39 -12.77
CA VAL A 136 -15.78 0.84 -12.42
C VAL A 136 -15.88 2.36 -12.59
N ALA A 137 -14.90 3.15 -12.11
CA ALA A 137 -14.89 4.61 -12.29
C ALA A 137 -14.96 5.00 -13.78
N HIS A 138 -14.20 4.33 -14.65
CA HIS A 138 -14.24 4.57 -16.08
C HIS A 138 -15.59 4.16 -16.72
N GLU A 139 -16.20 3.04 -16.26
CA GLU A 139 -17.55 2.64 -16.73
C GLU A 139 -18.62 3.66 -16.31
N GLN A 140 -18.41 4.38 -15.19
CA GLN A 140 -19.28 5.43 -14.67
C GLN A 140 -18.91 6.83 -15.20
N GLU A 141 -17.89 6.96 -16.04
CA GLU A 141 -17.35 8.22 -16.55
C GLU A 141 -16.88 9.16 -15.41
N GLU A 142 -16.37 8.58 -14.32
CA GLU A 142 -15.85 9.30 -13.16
C GLU A 142 -14.34 9.54 -13.28
N GLU A 143 -13.90 10.66 -12.70
CA GLU A 143 -12.48 11.02 -12.61
C GLU A 143 -11.77 10.15 -11.56
N VAL A 144 -10.51 9.81 -11.83
CA VAL A 144 -9.61 9.16 -10.88
C VAL A 144 -8.54 10.17 -10.47
N LEU A 145 -8.26 10.28 -9.17
CA LEU A 145 -7.26 11.20 -8.63
C LEU A 145 -6.42 10.51 -7.55
N GLY A 146 -5.32 11.15 -7.13
CA GLY A 146 -4.41 10.67 -6.08
C GLY A 146 -4.49 11.49 -4.79
N LEU A 147 -4.33 10.81 -3.64
CA LEU A 147 -4.09 11.45 -2.35
C LEU A 147 -2.66 12.00 -2.24
N GLU A 148 -1.73 11.44 -2.98
CA GLU A 148 -0.35 11.89 -3.05
C GLU A 148 0.17 11.84 -4.50
N THR A 149 1.25 12.53 -4.75
CA THR A 149 1.97 12.47 -6.01
C THR A 149 2.93 11.29 -6.03
N ILE A 150 3.34 10.88 -7.23
CA ILE A 150 4.37 9.85 -7.41
C ILE A 150 5.67 10.25 -6.72
N GLU A 151 6.04 11.53 -6.78
CA GLU A 151 7.24 12.06 -6.11
C GLU A 151 7.12 11.94 -4.58
N GLU A 152 5.97 12.28 -4.00
CA GLU A 152 5.71 12.12 -2.55
C GLU A 152 5.89 10.65 -2.14
N GLN A 153 5.32 9.69 -2.89
CA GLN A 153 5.43 8.27 -2.59
C GLN A 153 6.86 7.73 -2.78
N LEU A 154 7.56 8.14 -3.84
CA LEU A 154 8.96 7.76 -4.06
C LEU A 154 9.89 8.27 -2.96
N ASN A 155 9.60 9.45 -2.40
CA ASN A 155 10.34 10.01 -1.28
C ASN A 155 10.14 9.21 0.02
N VAL A 156 9.02 8.49 0.18
CA VAL A 156 8.83 7.54 1.29
C VAL A 156 9.89 6.42 1.23
N PHE A 157 10.08 5.80 0.06
CA PHE A 157 11.08 4.75 -0.12
C PHE A 157 12.52 5.27 -0.06
N GLU A 158 12.72 6.53 -0.40
CA GLU A 158 14.02 7.20 -0.26
C GLU A 158 14.37 7.49 1.21
N ALA A 159 13.39 7.73 2.05
CA ALA A 159 13.58 8.02 3.46
C ALA A 159 13.95 6.77 4.28
N ILE A 160 13.74 5.57 3.73
CA ILE A 160 14.16 4.31 4.36
C ILE A 160 15.63 4.05 3.97
N PRO A 161 16.57 3.95 4.93
CA PRO A 161 17.98 3.65 4.63
C PRO A 161 18.13 2.42 3.73
N TYR A 162 18.97 2.53 2.71
CA TYR A 162 19.21 1.40 1.78
C TYR A 162 19.80 0.18 2.49
N GLU A 163 20.54 0.38 3.59
CA GLU A 163 21.06 -0.67 4.46
C GLU A 163 19.95 -1.49 5.13
N ASP A 164 18.84 -0.84 5.52
CA ASP A 164 17.68 -1.52 6.07
C ASP A 164 16.92 -2.28 4.95
N GLN A 165 16.74 -1.64 3.78
CA GLN A 165 16.08 -2.28 2.63
C GLN A 165 16.85 -3.50 2.12
N VAL A 166 18.20 -3.44 2.05
CA VAL A 166 19.01 -4.58 1.60
C VAL A 166 19.04 -5.71 2.63
N THR A 167 18.84 -5.39 3.90
CA THR A 167 18.69 -6.41 4.96
C THR A 167 17.47 -7.28 4.74
N ASP A 168 16.34 -6.69 4.35
CA ASP A 168 15.12 -7.44 3.99
C ASP A 168 15.37 -8.34 2.77
N LEU A 169 15.99 -7.79 1.72
CA LEU A 169 16.32 -8.55 0.51
C LEU A 169 17.28 -9.72 0.80
N LEU A 170 18.28 -9.51 1.67
CA LEU A 170 19.21 -10.56 2.12
C LEU A 170 18.49 -11.64 2.91
N ARG A 171 17.55 -11.29 3.79
CA ARG A 171 16.74 -12.29 4.50
C ARG A 171 15.98 -13.14 3.49
N SER A 172 15.28 -12.53 2.52
CA SER A 172 14.54 -13.23 1.48
C SER A 172 15.45 -14.18 0.68
N ALA A 173 16.69 -13.77 0.38
CA ALA A 173 17.67 -14.62 -0.30
C ALA A 173 18.16 -15.77 0.58
N LYS A 174 18.40 -15.55 1.87
CA LYS A 174 18.94 -16.55 2.80
C LYS A 174 17.95 -17.66 3.15
N ASP A 175 16.66 -17.36 3.17
CA ASP A 175 15.60 -18.32 3.47
C ASP A 175 14.76 -18.73 2.26
N ASN A 176 15.16 -18.30 1.06
CA ASN A 176 14.45 -18.55 -0.19
C ASN A 176 12.98 -18.12 -0.13
N MET A 177 12.76 -16.90 0.37
CA MET A 177 11.44 -16.26 0.55
C MET A 177 10.47 -17.02 1.47
N ALA A 178 10.96 -17.92 2.32
CA ALA A 178 10.07 -18.70 3.20
C ALA A 178 9.30 -17.80 4.17
N TYR A 179 9.99 -16.86 4.79
CA TYR A 179 9.39 -15.87 5.67
C TYR A 179 8.40 -14.94 4.91
N ASP A 180 8.80 -14.44 3.74
CA ASP A 180 7.96 -13.57 2.93
C ASP A 180 6.65 -14.28 2.54
N LYS A 181 6.74 -15.55 2.16
CA LYS A 181 5.58 -16.37 1.80
C LYS A 181 4.63 -16.59 2.98
N GLU A 182 5.14 -16.93 4.14
CA GLU A 182 4.34 -17.14 5.36
C GLU A 182 3.65 -15.83 5.78
N THR A 183 4.41 -14.73 5.81
CA THR A 183 3.91 -13.41 6.19
C THR A 183 2.85 -12.90 5.23
N PHE A 184 3.10 -13.05 3.92
CA PHE A 184 2.16 -12.64 2.89
C PHE A 184 0.86 -13.47 2.91
N GLN A 185 0.96 -14.78 3.11
CA GLN A 185 -0.21 -15.65 3.26
C GLN A 185 -1.05 -15.25 4.47
N LYS A 186 -0.42 -15.02 5.63
CA LYS A 186 -1.11 -14.55 6.83
C LYS A 186 -1.79 -13.20 6.63
N MET A 187 -1.14 -12.29 5.90
CA MET A 187 -1.71 -11.00 5.55
C MET A 187 -2.99 -11.16 4.70
N LEU A 188 -2.96 -12.04 3.69
CA LEU A 188 -4.13 -12.35 2.87
C LEU A 188 -5.27 -12.96 3.69
N GLU A 189 -4.98 -13.90 4.59
CA GLU A 189 -5.99 -14.51 5.48
C GLU A 189 -6.67 -13.46 6.38
N LEU A 190 -5.92 -12.50 6.92
CA LEU A 190 -6.46 -11.40 7.72
C LEU A 190 -7.27 -10.42 6.87
N TYR A 191 -6.81 -10.14 5.66
CA TYR A 191 -7.51 -9.29 4.70
C TYR A 191 -8.85 -9.88 4.30
N ASP A 192 -8.88 -11.17 3.93
CA ASP A 192 -10.10 -11.90 3.57
C ASP A 192 -11.09 -11.99 4.75
N ALA A 193 -10.55 -12.09 5.97
CA ALA A 193 -11.35 -12.01 7.20
C ALA A 193 -11.82 -10.59 7.52
N LYS A 194 -11.47 -9.58 6.72
CA LYS A 194 -11.73 -8.14 6.93
C LYS A 194 -11.23 -7.65 8.30
N ASP A 195 -10.16 -8.26 8.83
CA ASP A 195 -9.62 -8.04 10.18
C ASP A 195 -8.50 -7.00 10.20
N LEU A 196 -8.88 -5.72 10.12
CA LEU A 196 -7.93 -4.59 10.15
C LEU A 196 -7.09 -4.55 11.44
N GLU A 197 -7.67 -4.94 12.57
CA GLU A 197 -6.93 -4.98 13.84
C GLU A 197 -5.88 -6.09 13.85
N GLY A 198 -6.22 -7.25 13.27
CA GLY A 198 -5.28 -8.34 13.05
C GLY A 198 -4.12 -7.94 12.13
N LEU A 199 -4.41 -7.24 11.03
CA LEU A 199 -3.40 -6.69 10.10
C LEU A 199 -2.48 -5.70 10.83
N ASN A 200 -3.05 -4.76 11.58
CA ASN A 200 -2.27 -3.79 12.35
C ASN A 200 -1.37 -4.48 13.39
N THR A 201 -1.90 -5.45 14.12
CA THR A 201 -1.14 -6.21 15.13
C THR A 201 0.02 -6.96 14.48
N MET A 202 -0.25 -7.67 13.37
CA MET A 202 0.76 -8.41 12.62
C MET A 202 1.90 -7.49 12.17
N MET A 203 1.57 -6.32 11.61
CA MET A 203 2.56 -5.34 11.18
C MET A 203 3.37 -4.76 12.33
N MET A 204 2.72 -4.44 13.47
CA MET A 204 3.39 -3.83 14.62
C MET A 204 4.31 -4.81 15.36
N GLU A 205 4.03 -6.10 15.30
CA GLU A 205 4.82 -7.16 15.97
C GLU A 205 5.97 -7.65 15.12
N ASP A 206 5.92 -7.46 13.81
CA ASP A 206 6.96 -7.90 12.89
C ASP A 206 8.20 -6.99 12.94
N LYS A 207 9.18 -7.39 13.72
CA LYS A 207 10.46 -6.66 13.87
C LYS A 207 11.49 -7.00 12.78
N ASN A 208 11.15 -7.89 11.87
CA ASN A 208 12.07 -8.37 10.84
C ASN A 208 11.97 -7.55 9.53
N LEU A 209 10.96 -6.68 9.41
CA LEU A 209 10.78 -5.85 8.23
C LEU A 209 11.20 -4.39 8.45
N SER A 210 11.92 -3.84 7.49
CA SER A 210 12.29 -2.43 7.48
C SER A 210 11.05 -1.52 7.47
N THR A 211 9.96 -1.95 6.82
CA THR A 211 8.68 -1.23 6.78
C THR A 211 8.06 -1.07 8.17
N THR A 212 8.16 -2.06 9.05
CA THR A 212 7.72 -1.93 10.44
C THR A 212 8.59 -0.98 11.23
N LYS A 213 9.91 -1.05 11.04
CA LYS A 213 10.88 -0.15 11.69
C LYS A 213 10.67 1.31 11.29
N HIS A 214 10.24 1.56 10.05
CA HIS A 214 9.98 2.87 9.47
C HIS A 214 8.48 3.13 9.22
N LYS A 215 7.63 2.60 10.12
CA LYS A 215 6.17 2.74 10.03
C LYS A 215 5.71 4.20 9.98
N ASP A 216 6.40 5.07 10.70
CA ASP A 216 6.13 6.50 10.70
C ASP A 216 6.19 7.08 9.28
N VAL A 217 7.21 6.72 8.51
CA VAL A 217 7.38 7.18 7.13
C VAL A 217 6.44 6.45 6.17
N MET A 218 6.30 5.13 6.35
CA MET A 218 5.48 4.29 5.45
C MET A 218 3.98 4.55 5.58
N LEU A 219 3.49 4.86 6.78
CA LEU A 219 2.07 4.97 7.07
C LEU A 219 1.69 6.28 7.77
N ASP A 220 2.25 6.55 8.97
CA ASP A 220 1.69 7.56 9.87
C ASP A 220 1.75 8.97 9.27
N ASN A 221 2.89 9.38 8.74
CA ASN A 221 3.07 10.71 8.12
C ASN A 221 2.19 10.86 6.86
N ARG A 222 2.06 9.80 6.07
CA ARG A 222 1.19 9.79 4.88
C ARG A 222 -0.27 9.94 5.30
N ASN A 223 -0.71 9.16 6.29
CA ASN A 223 -2.06 9.25 6.84
C ASN A 223 -2.39 10.68 7.30
N GLU A 224 -1.50 11.33 8.05
CA GLU A 224 -1.69 12.70 8.51
C GLU A 224 -1.82 13.68 7.34
N ASN A 225 -0.96 13.56 6.31
CA ASN A 225 -0.99 14.40 5.11
C ASN A 225 -2.25 14.20 4.27
N TRP A 226 -2.83 13.00 4.27
CA TRP A 226 -4.03 12.68 3.51
C TRP A 226 -5.31 13.27 4.10
N ILE A 227 -5.37 13.49 5.42
CA ILE A 227 -6.61 13.93 6.10
C ILE A 227 -7.17 15.21 5.50
N GLU A 228 -6.36 16.23 5.28
CA GLU A 228 -6.83 17.49 4.70
C GLU A 228 -7.32 17.30 3.25
N LYS A 229 -6.68 16.42 2.49
CA LYS A 229 -7.09 16.08 1.11
C LYS A 229 -8.42 15.33 1.11
N ILE A 230 -8.59 14.33 1.98
CA ILE A 230 -9.85 13.58 2.16
C ILE A 230 -10.99 14.53 2.55
N GLU A 231 -10.76 15.42 3.51
CA GLU A 231 -11.73 16.46 3.90
C GLU A 231 -12.11 17.37 2.70
N GLY A 232 -11.10 17.80 1.94
CA GLY A 232 -11.26 18.68 0.80
C GLY A 232 -12.10 18.05 -0.32
N PHE A 233 -11.84 16.79 -0.67
CA PHE A 233 -12.62 16.05 -1.66
C PHE A 233 -14.04 15.79 -1.15
N SER A 234 -14.21 15.26 0.05
CA SER A 234 -15.50 14.91 0.63
C SER A 234 -16.44 16.12 0.79
N LYS A 235 -15.90 17.33 1.02
CA LYS A 235 -16.69 18.57 1.08
C LYS A 235 -17.16 19.06 -0.28
N LYS A 236 -16.44 18.71 -1.35
CA LYS A 236 -16.80 19.11 -2.72
C LYS A 236 -17.85 18.18 -3.32
N GLN A 237 -17.68 16.88 -3.14
CA GLN A 237 -18.56 15.84 -3.68
C GLN A 237 -18.40 14.52 -2.94
N ALA A 238 -19.40 13.65 -3.07
CA ALA A 238 -19.30 12.28 -2.57
C ALA A 238 -18.14 11.56 -3.26
N THR A 239 -17.19 11.07 -2.48
CA THR A 239 -15.92 10.51 -2.99
C THR A 239 -15.70 9.11 -2.45
N PHE A 240 -15.27 8.21 -3.31
CA PHE A 240 -14.78 6.88 -2.92
C PHE A 240 -13.25 6.92 -2.80
N PHE A 241 -12.73 6.63 -1.61
CA PHE A 241 -11.29 6.55 -1.34
C PHE A 241 -10.85 5.10 -1.27
N GLY A 242 -9.88 4.71 -2.09
CA GLY A 242 -9.22 3.41 -2.04
C GLY A 242 -7.76 3.57 -1.59
N VAL A 243 -7.43 3.06 -0.41
CA VAL A 243 -6.06 3.09 0.13
C VAL A 243 -5.70 1.74 0.72
N GLY A 244 -4.42 1.39 0.77
CA GLY A 244 -3.99 0.13 1.35
C GLY A 244 -4.56 -0.09 2.75
N ALA A 245 -5.10 -1.28 3.01
CA ALA A 245 -5.79 -1.62 4.26
C ALA A 245 -4.95 -1.33 5.52
N ALA A 246 -3.63 -1.36 5.39
CA ALA A 246 -2.69 -1.02 6.46
C ALA A 246 -2.78 0.44 6.95
N HIS A 247 -3.29 1.35 6.11
CA HIS A 247 -3.48 2.75 6.45
C HIS A 247 -4.71 3.02 7.33
N LEU A 248 -5.65 2.07 7.42
CA LEU A 248 -6.94 2.29 8.09
C LEU A 248 -6.90 2.22 9.61
N PRO A 249 -6.28 1.18 10.22
CA PRO A 249 -6.35 0.92 11.66
C PRO A 249 -5.31 1.68 12.48
N GLY A 250 -5.48 1.66 13.80
CA GLY A 250 -4.52 2.19 14.77
C GLY A 250 -4.75 3.65 15.14
N ASP A 251 -3.93 4.16 16.07
CA ASP A 251 -4.06 5.52 16.61
C ASP A 251 -3.83 6.61 15.57
N ASN A 252 -2.93 6.37 14.61
CA ASN A 252 -2.62 7.22 13.46
C ASN A 252 -3.20 6.67 12.15
N GLY A 253 -4.12 5.71 12.23
CA GLY A 253 -4.86 5.23 11.06
C GLY A 253 -5.90 6.25 10.59
N VAL A 254 -6.18 6.25 9.29
CA VAL A 254 -7.08 7.22 8.63
C VAL A 254 -8.46 7.26 9.29
N ILE A 255 -9.02 6.09 9.68
CA ILE A 255 -10.32 6.02 10.39
C ILE A 255 -10.29 6.85 11.67
N ASN A 256 -9.28 6.66 12.50
CA ASN A 256 -9.17 7.34 13.78
C ASN A 256 -8.84 8.82 13.63
N LEU A 257 -8.00 9.18 12.66
CA LEU A 257 -7.68 10.57 12.35
C LEU A 257 -8.92 11.35 11.90
N LEU A 258 -9.75 10.78 11.04
CA LEU A 258 -11.01 11.39 10.61
C LEU A 258 -12.00 11.51 11.78
N ARG A 259 -12.09 10.51 12.66
CA ARG A 259 -12.91 10.58 13.89
C ARG A 259 -12.43 11.71 14.82
N LYS A 260 -11.11 11.90 14.98
CA LYS A 260 -10.52 13.03 15.74
C LYS A 260 -10.86 14.39 15.14
N LYS A 261 -11.04 14.47 13.81
CA LYS A 261 -11.50 15.69 13.10
C LYS A 261 -13.01 15.94 13.23
N GLY A 262 -13.76 15.02 13.85
CA GLY A 262 -15.20 15.16 14.11
C GLY A 262 -16.12 14.48 13.09
N TYR A 263 -15.55 13.73 12.15
CA TYR A 263 -16.35 12.90 11.24
C TYR A 263 -16.89 11.66 11.93
N THR A 264 -18.05 11.21 11.48
CA THR A 264 -18.59 9.89 11.81
C THR A 264 -18.05 8.91 10.79
N VAL A 265 -17.23 7.95 11.23
CA VAL A 265 -16.66 6.89 10.36
C VAL A 265 -17.15 5.54 10.87
N LYS A 266 -18.01 4.88 10.09
CA LYS A 266 -18.70 3.63 10.44
C LYS A 266 -18.40 2.53 9.44
N ALA A 267 -18.25 1.30 9.94
CA ALA A 267 -18.13 0.12 9.09
C ALA A 267 -19.42 -0.09 8.27
N VAL A 268 -19.25 -0.42 7.00
CA VAL A 268 -20.28 -0.97 6.13
C VAL A 268 -20.13 -2.49 6.17
N LEU A 269 -21.17 -3.20 6.68
CA LEU A 269 -21.14 -4.65 6.98
C LEU A 269 -21.94 -5.45 5.96
#